data_9510ccde67db73e9a42d8ef19eadd348
#
_entry.id   9510ccde67db73e9a42d8ef19eadd348
#
_cell.length_a   1.000
_cell.length_b   1.000
_cell.length_c   1.000
_cell.angle_alpha   90.00
_cell.angle_beta   90.00
_cell.angle_gamma   90.00
#
_symmetry.space_group_name_H-M   'P 1'
#
loop_
_entity.id
_entity.type
_entity.pdbx_description
1 polymer ?
#
loop_
_entity_poly.entity_id
_entity_poly.type
_entity_poly.pdbx_seq_one_letter_code
_entity_poly.pdbx_strand_id
1 'polypeptide(L)'
;LREAVAKAPFMVAGTGRFDTRVMERLHERVFCKVGAEGVYCAALPGQGLGVAIKIDDGNNARAAEVVMAAVIEALVPLLADEPALLRSLSEPTLRNWNGIEVGRLRASAALRGALSAQSAAGAV
;
A
#
# COMPACT_ATOMS: atom_id res chain seq x y z
N LEU A 1 -16.10 11.19 7.66
CA LEU A 1 -15.46 9.90 7.79
C LEU A 1 -13.96 9.96 7.45
N ARG A 2 -13.58 10.45 6.25
CA ARG A 2 -12.18 10.52 5.79
C ARG A 2 -11.27 11.27 6.77
N GLU A 3 -11.66 12.46 7.21
CA GLU A 3 -10.90 13.25 8.17
C GLU A 3 -10.75 12.54 9.53
N ALA A 4 -11.82 11.91 10.03
CA ALA A 4 -11.78 11.16 11.28
C ALA A 4 -10.78 9.98 11.21
N VAL A 5 -10.78 9.26 10.09
CA VAL A 5 -9.85 8.15 9.85
C VAL A 5 -8.40 8.64 9.75
N ALA A 6 -8.16 9.75 9.07
CA ALA A 6 -6.82 10.33 8.96
C ALA A 6 -6.26 10.80 10.32
N LYS A 7 -7.12 11.22 11.24
CA LYS A 7 -6.74 11.61 12.61
C LYS A 7 -6.54 10.43 13.54
N ALA A 8 -7.15 9.30 13.27
CA ALA A 8 -7.10 8.12 14.14
C ALA A 8 -6.99 6.80 13.35
N PRO A 9 -5.94 6.63 12.53
CA PRO A 9 -5.78 5.43 11.68
C PRO A 9 -5.68 4.14 12.48
N PHE A 10 -5.15 4.19 13.69
CA PHE A 10 -5.12 3.05 14.62
C PHE A 10 -6.51 2.43 14.84
N MET A 11 -7.56 3.25 14.89
CA MET A 11 -8.94 2.78 15.09
C MET A 11 -9.49 1.99 13.89
N VAL A 12 -8.82 2.06 12.75
CA VAL A 12 -9.22 1.34 11.52
C VAL A 12 -8.64 -0.07 11.47
N ALA A 13 -7.38 -0.24 11.84
CA ALA A 13 -6.67 -1.51 11.63
C ALA A 13 -5.87 -2.01 12.84
N GLY A 14 -5.54 -1.15 13.80
CA GLY A 14 -4.75 -1.51 14.98
C GLY A 14 -3.25 -1.26 14.84
N THR A 15 -2.52 -1.57 15.89
CA THR A 15 -1.09 -1.30 16.01
C THR A 15 -0.25 -2.05 14.97
N GLY A 16 0.64 -1.32 14.29
CA GLY A 16 1.65 -1.88 13.40
C GLY A 16 1.12 -2.47 12.10
N ARG A 17 -0.19 -2.40 11.87
CA ARG A 17 -0.81 -2.89 10.62
C ARG A 17 -0.43 -1.98 9.45
N PHE A 18 -0.45 -2.54 8.25
CA PHE A 18 -0.17 -1.83 7.01
C PHE A 18 -1.00 -0.55 6.89
N ASP A 19 -2.33 -0.67 7.05
CA ASP A 19 -3.27 0.46 6.94
C ASP A 19 -2.88 1.60 7.90
N THR A 20 -2.60 1.25 9.17
CA THR A 20 -2.19 2.21 10.19
C THR A 20 -0.90 2.91 9.81
N ARG A 21 0.14 2.16 9.44
CA ARG A 21 1.45 2.70 9.06
C ARG A 21 1.37 3.65 7.86
N VAL A 22 0.58 3.27 6.85
CA VAL A 22 0.38 4.10 5.65
C VAL A 22 -0.41 5.36 5.99
N MET A 23 -1.54 5.23 6.67
CA MET A 23 -2.40 6.38 6.96
C MET A 23 -1.83 7.33 8.01
N GLU A 24 -0.99 6.86 8.95
CA GLU A 24 -0.26 7.73 9.88
C GLU A 24 0.76 8.63 9.18
N ARG A 25 1.30 8.20 8.04
CA ARG A 25 2.30 8.98 7.28
C ARG A 25 1.71 9.80 6.16
N LEU A 26 0.75 9.25 5.42
CA LEU A 26 0.17 9.91 4.26
C LEU A 26 -1.12 10.70 4.60
N HIS A 27 -1.66 10.50 5.80
CA HIS A 27 -2.85 11.21 6.31
C HIS A 27 -4.02 11.18 5.31
N GLU A 28 -4.64 12.31 5.03
CA GLU A 28 -5.81 12.43 4.16
C GLU A 28 -5.56 12.12 2.68
N ARG A 29 -4.30 11.95 2.28
CA ARG A 29 -3.94 11.63 0.89
C ARG A 29 -4.24 10.18 0.53
N VAL A 30 -4.30 9.30 1.52
CA VAL A 30 -4.62 7.88 1.33
C VAL A 30 -5.57 7.40 2.41
N PHE A 31 -6.67 6.83 2.01
CA PHE A 31 -7.48 5.98 2.88
C PHE A 31 -7.37 4.55 2.37
N CYS A 32 -6.89 3.62 3.18
CA CYS A 32 -6.85 2.21 2.80
C CYS A 32 -7.48 1.32 3.87
N LYS A 33 -8.01 0.20 3.43
CA LYS A 33 -8.67 -0.76 4.31
C LYS A 33 -8.52 -2.18 3.77
N VAL A 34 -8.00 -3.03 4.60
CA VAL A 34 -7.99 -4.48 4.36
C VAL A 34 -9.40 -5.05 4.43
N GLY A 35 -9.71 -5.94 3.51
CA GLY A 35 -10.91 -6.78 3.54
C GLY A 35 -10.60 -8.20 3.98
N ALA A 36 -11.49 -9.13 3.70
CA ALA A 36 -11.29 -10.56 3.88
C ALA A 36 -10.81 -11.22 2.57
N GLU A 37 -10.17 -12.39 2.68
CA GLU A 37 -9.84 -13.26 1.55
C GLU A 37 -9.00 -12.58 0.45
N GLY A 38 -7.93 -11.86 0.84
CA GLY A 38 -7.02 -11.22 -0.09
C GLY A 38 -7.59 -9.98 -0.77
N VAL A 39 -8.57 -9.33 -0.17
CA VAL A 39 -9.14 -8.07 -0.67
C VAL A 39 -8.49 -6.88 0.03
N TYR A 40 -8.13 -5.88 -0.74
CA TYR A 40 -7.67 -4.58 -0.25
C TYR A 40 -8.29 -3.45 -1.06
N CYS A 41 -8.74 -2.40 -0.39
CA CYS A 41 -9.28 -1.22 -1.06
C CYS A 41 -8.55 0.04 -0.61
N ALA A 42 -8.46 1.03 -1.50
CA ALA A 42 -7.99 2.36 -1.14
C ALA A 42 -8.75 3.44 -1.90
N ALA A 43 -8.79 4.62 -1.30
CA ALA A 43 -9.15 5.86 -1.96
C ALA A 43 -7.93 6.79 -1.98
N LEU A 44 -7.68 7.37 -3.13
CA LEU A 44 -6.61 8.33 -3.39
C LEU A 44 -7.25 9.66 -3.80
N PRO A 45 -7.72 10.48 -2.82
CA PRO A 45 -8.57 11.63 -3.11
C PRO A 45 -7.92 12.67 -4.00
N GLY A 46 -6.62 12.91 -3.83
CA GLY A 46 -5.87 13.87 -4.64
C GLY A 46 -5.78 13.50 -6.12
N GLN A 47 -5.90 12.21 -6.44
CA GLN A 47 -5.89 11.66 -7.79
C GLN A 47 -7.31 11.40 -8.32
N GLY A 48 -8.33 11.52 -7.48
CA GLY A 48 -9.71 11.16 -7.83
C GLY A 48 -9.89 9.65 -8.10
N LEU A 49 -9.06 8.80 -7.51
CA LEU A 49 -9.04 7.36 -7.79
C LEU A 49 -9.54 6.54 -6.60
N GLY A 50 -10.26 5.46 -6.93
CA GLY A 50 -10.50 4.32 -6.06
C GLY A 50 -9.69 3.14 -6.54
N VAL A 51 -9.15 2.36 -5.60
CA VAL A 51 -8.36 1.16 -5.87
C VAL A 51 -9.04 -0.02 -5.21
N ALA A 52 -9.16 -1.14 -5.93
CA ALA A 52 -9.58 -2.42 -5.40
C ALA A 52 -8.62 -3.51 -5.89
N ILE A 53 -8.14 -4.31 -4.95
CA ILE A 53 -7.21 -5.41 -5.20
C ILE A 53 -7.86 -6.70 -4.71
N LYS A 54 -7.81 -7.73 -5.53
CA LYS A 54 -8.14 -9.10 -5.15
C LYS A 54 -6.95 -9.99 -5.44
N ILE A 55 -6.47 -10.70 -4.43
CA ILE A 55 -5.40 -11.69 -4.56
C ILE A 55 -6.00 -13.09 -4.48
N ASP A 56 -5.65 -13.91 -5.44
CA ASP A 56 -6.22 -15.25 -5.62
C ASP A 56 -5.92 -16.20 -4.46
N ASP A 57 -4.74 -16.06 -3.83
CA ASP A 57 -4.35 -16.87 -2.67
C ASP A 57 -5.18 -16.60 -1.40
N GLY A 58 -6.00 -15.56 -1.40
CA GLY A 58 -6.86 -15.19 -0.26
C GLY A 58 -6.12 -14.61 0.93
N ASN A 59 -4.80 -14.48 0.89
CA ASN A 59 -4.02 -13.93 2.00
C ASN A 59 -4.08 -12.41 2.02
N ASN A 60 -4.44 -11.84 3.17
CA ASN A 60 -4.64 -10.39 3.29
C ASN A 60 -3.34 -9.59 3.43
N ALA A 61 -2.24 -10.21 3.84
CA ALA A 61 -1.00 -9.49 4.15
C ALA A 61 0.06 -9.65 3.06
N ARG A 62 0.29 -10.86 2.57
CA ARG A 62 1.44 -11.21 1.76
C ARG A 62 1.51 -10.41 0.45
N ALA A 63 0.73 -10.80 -0.56
CA ALA A 63 0.75 -10.13 -1.86
C ALA A 63 -0.09 -8.85 -1.85
N ALA A 64 -1.21 -8.83 -1.12
CA ALA A 64 -2.13 -7.71 -1.10
C ALA A 64 -1.47 -6.41 -0.58
N GLU A 65 -0.71 -6.49 0.51
CA GLU A 65 0.01 -5.33 1.06
C GLU A 65 1.13 -4.85 0.11
N VAL A 66 1.89 -5.78 -0.47
CA VAL A 66 2.95 -5.46 -1.44
C VAL A 66 2.39 -4.74 -2.68
N VAL A 67 1.30 -5.25 -3.22
CA VAL A 67 0.63 -4.63 -4.37
C VAL A 67 0.05 -3.26 -4.02
N MET A 68 -0.63 -3.15 -2.87
CA MET A 68 -1.18 -1.86 -2.42
C MET A 68 -0.07 -0.82 -2.19
N ALA A 69 1.04 -1.20 -1.57
CA ALA A 69 2.19 -0.30 -1.38
C ALA A 69 2.75 0.18 -2.72
N ALA A 70 2.91 -0.72 -3.69
CA ALA A 70 3.38 -0.37 -5.03
C ALA A 70 2.43 0.59 -5.77
N VAL A 71 1.11 0.39 -5.61
CA VAL A 71 0.09 1.28 -6.18
C VAL A 71 0.18 2.69 -5.57
N ILE A 72 0.25 2.77 -4.25
CA ILE A 72 0.37 4.06 -3.55
C ILE A 72 1.69 4.75 -3.93
N GLU A 73 2.81 4.04 -3.93
CA GLU A 73 4.13 4.57 -4.32
C GLU A 73 4.12 5.18 -5.72
N ALA A 74 3.41 4.55 -6.66
CA ALA A 74 3.36 5.00 -8.06
C ALA A 74 2.39 6.16 -8.31
N LEU A 75 1.28 6.24 -7.57
CA LEU A 75 0.18 7.13 -7.91
C LEU A 75 0.04 8.34 -6.97
N VAL A 76 0.59 8.27 -5.76
CA VAL A 76 0.47 9.36 -4.78
C VAL A 76 1.78 10.16 -4.73
N PRO A 77 1.75 11.50 -4.85
CA PRO A 77 2.92 12.33 -4.61
C PRO A 77 3.44 12.14 -3.19
N LEU A 78 4.68 11.68 -3.07
CA LEU A 78 5.30 11.34 -1.79
C LEU A 78 6.22 12.46 -1.30
N LEU A 79 6.28 12.63 0.01
CA LEU A 79 7.02 13.67 0.71
C LEU A 79 8.05 13.06 1.66
N ALA A 80 9.16 13.79 1.89
CA ALA A 80 10.16 13.45 2.90
C ALA A 80 10.59 11.97 2.87
N ASP A 81 10.34 11.23 3.95
CA ASP A 81 10.72 9.83 4.15
C ASP A 81 9.65 8.81 3.73
N GLU A 82 8.53 9.28 3.17
CA GLU A 82 7.43 8.41 2.72
C GLU A 82 7.85 7.41 1.62
N PRO A 83 8.73 7.78 0.64
CA PRO A 83 9.24 6.82 -0.33
C PRO A 83 9.96 5.64 0.33
N ALA A 84 10.75 5.89 1.38
CA ALA A 84 11.44 4.83 2.10
C ALA A 84 10.47 3.89 2.83
N LEU A 85 9.44 4.46 3.46
CA LEU A 85 8.38 3.65 4.08
C LEU A 85 7.67 2.77 3.05
N LEU A 86 7.18 3.34 1.95
CA LEU A 86 6.43 2.57 0.95
C LEU A 86 7.31 1.52 0.28
N ARG A 87 8.58 1.81 0.02
CA ARG A 87 9.52 0.82 -0.49
C ARG A 87 9.73 -0.34 0.49
N SER A 88 9.82 -0.08 1.77
CA SER A 88 9.93 -1.14 2.79
C SER A 88 8.68 -2.05 2.84
N LEU A 89 7.53 -1.53 2.43
CA LEU A 89 6.26 -2.26 2.37
C LEU A 89 6.06 -2.97 1.01
N SER A 90 6.52 -2.37 -0.09
CA SER A 90 6.39 -2.93 -1.44
C SER A 90 7.48 -3.95 -1.77
N GLU A 91 8.60 -3.93 -1.04
CA GLU A 91 9.73 -4.86 -1.23
C GLU A 91 10.22 -5.46 0.10
N PRO A 92 9.33 -6.10 0.90
CA PRO A 92 9.74 -6.64 2.18
C PRO A 92 10.70 -7.83 2.03
N THR A 93 11.74 -7.83 2.84
CA THR A 93 12.67 -8.96 2.97
C THR A 93 12.01 -10.06 3.79
N LEU A 94 12.05 -11.28 3.29
CA LEU A 94 11.60 -12.47 4.01
C LEU A 94 12.76 -13.05 4.82
N ARG A 95 12.51 -13.32 6.09
CA ARG A 95 13.50 -13.93 6.99
C ARG A 95 12.92 -15.18 7.62
N ASN A 96 13.79 -16.18 7.82
CA ASN A 96 13.42 -17.38 8.57
C ASN A 96 13.44 -17.11 10.08
N TRP A 97 13.12 -18.11 10.88
CA TRP A 97 13.11 -18.02 12.34
C TRP A 97 14.45 -17.62 12.97
N ASN A 98 15.57 -17.91 12.28
CA ASN A 98 16.91 -17.53 12.72
C ASN A 98 17.31 -16.11 12.24
N GLY A 99 16.40 -15.36 11.62
CA GLY A 99 16.65 -14.03 11.10
C GLY A 99 17.44 -13.99 9.78
N ILE A 100 17.72 -15.14 9.17
CA ILE A 100 18.45 -15.23 7.90
C ILE A 100 17.53 -14.81 6.76
N GLU A 101 18.02 -13.96 5.87
CA GLU A 101 17.29 -13.55 4.66
C GLU A 101 17.14 -14.76 3.72
N VAL A 102 15.90 -15.12 3.40
CA VAL A 102 15.55 -16.27 2.56
C VAL A 102 14.84 -15.87 1.27
N GLY A 103 14.54 -14.59 1.11
CA GLY A 103 13.89 -14.11 -0.08
C GLY A 103 13.34 -12.69 0.07
N ARG A 104 12.61 -12.26 -0.95
CA ARG A 104 12.03 -10.91 -1.01
C ARG A 104 10.73 -10.95 -1.80
N LEU A 105 9.71 -10.24 -1.33
CA LEU A 105 8.49 -9.99 -2.11
C LEU A 105 8.67 -8.70 -2.93
N ARG A 106 8.03 -8.63 -4.08
CA ARG A 106 7.99 -7.42 -4.92
C ARG A 106 6.87 -7.47 -5.94
N ALA A 107 6.38 -6.32 -6.35
CA ALA A 107 5.46 -6.21 -7.47
C ALA A 107 6.13 -6.68 -8.77
N SER A 108 5.36 -7.35 -9.64
CA SER A 108 5.85 -7.81 -10.93
C SER A 108 6.23 -6.64 -11.85
N ALA A 109 7.11 -6.90 -12.83
CA ALA A 109 7.47 -5.90 -13.84
C ALA A 109 6.25 -5.44 -14.65
N ALA A 110 5.31 -6.34 -14.93
CA ALA A 110 4.07 -6.02 -15.63
C ALA A 110 3.21 -5.02 -14.84
N LEU A 111 3.03 -5.25 -13.53
CA LEU A 111 2.29 -4.31 -12.68
C LEU A 111 3.00 -2.95 -12.59
N ARG A 112 4.31 -2.93 -12.38
CA ARG A 112 5.08 -1.68 -12.33
C ARG A 112 4.98 -0.90 -13.64
N GLY A 113 5.05 -1.56 -14.78
CA GLY A 113 4.87 -0.94 -16.10
C GLY A 113 3.48 -0.33 -16.27
N ALA A 114 2.43 -1.03 -15.88
CA ALA A 114 1.06 -0.54 -15.93
C ALA A 114 0.85 0.69 -15.00
N LEU A 115 1.41 0.66 -13.79
CA LEU A 115 1.33 1.78 -12.84
C LEU A 115 2.09 3.01 -13.35
N SER A 116 3.26 2.84 -13.96
CA SER A 116 4.02 3.94 -14.57
C SER A 116 3.25 4.60 -15.71
N ALA A 117 2.58 3.82 -16.55
CA ALA A 117 1.74 4.34 -17.63
C ALA A 117 0.53 5.12 -17.09
N GLN A 118 -0.10 4.62 -16.02
CA GLN A 118 -1.21 5.30 -15.36
C GLN A 118 -0.77 6.63 -14.72
N SER A 119 0.37 6.65 -14.05
CA SER A 119 0.93 7.87 -13.45
C SER A 119 1.23 8.93 -14.51
N ALA A 120 1.80 8.55 -15.64
CA ALA A 120 2.08 9.45 -16.76
C ALA A 120 0.80 10.01 -17.39
N ALA A 121 -0.26 9.19 -17.53
CA ALA A 121 -1.56 9.63 -18.06
C ALA A 121 -2.28 10.60 -17.10
N GLY A 122 -2.14 10.43 -15.78
CA GLY A 122 -2.72 11.32 -14.77
C GLY A 122 -2.00 12.66 -14.60
N ALA A 123 -0.78 12.80 -15.13
CA ALA A 123 0.02 14.02 -15.04
C ALA A 123 -0.27 15.06 -16.14
N VAL A 124 -1.22 14.79 -17.01
CA VAL A 124 -1.61 15.69 -18.12
C VAL A 124 -2.67 16.70 -17.66
#